data_907bf65471d16f818d5020590d5d4e8d
#
_entry.id   907bf65471d16f818d5020590d5d4e8d
#
_cell.length_a   1.000
_cell.length_b   1.000
_cell.length_c   1.000
_cell.angle_alpha   90.00
_cell.angle_beta   90.00
_cell.angle_gamma   90.00
#
_symmetry.space_group_name_H-M   'P 1'
#
loop_
_entity.id
_entity.type
_entity.pdbx_description
1 polymer ?
#
loop_
_entity_poly.entity_id
_entity_poly.type
_entity_poly.pdbx_seq_one_letter_code
_entity_poly.pdbx_strand_id
1 'polypeptide(L)'
;MGANTSFRQNTYSRFMMQFDLSNLMQNFADKTIVSGSVFSYKLKMTSTVVGGRELEREGRIVKLDPVIATSYDLLAFPINKNWDEGRGYDVLESEFVFTEYGVPRITGYSNWNSATTLTSWDEAGIFEDPSASTINNATQHFALGNEDVDMDITGMVNSWIDSSVANNGVAMSFLRPYELISSDTQSFTSFFTQHTNTALKPYIEVNFDQLIEDDRLYVSNNRTSKLYLYTFSGDSPVNYASIGSVDITDNSGTVVYSGLPVNQIERGVYCVEILMTGATRGQKYKDVWNDVVFTAGED
;
A
#
# COMPACT_ATOMS: atom_id res chain seq x y z
N MET A 1 51.76 1.86 -30.06
CA MET A 1 50.82 0.96 -29.36
C MET A 1 49.95 1.82 -28.45
N GLY A 2 48.77 2.16 -28.89
CA GLY A 2 47.83 2.94 -28.08
C GLY A 2 47.06 1.98 -27.19
N ALA A 3 47.15 2.15 -25.89
CA ALA A 3 46.30 1.44 -24.93
C ALA A 3 44.89 1.98 -25.07
N ASN A 4 43.97 1.15 -25.58
CA ASN A 4 42.56 1.43 -25.59
C ASN A 4 42.03 1.21 -24.16
N THR A 5 42.00 2.26 -23.34
CA THR A 5 41.29 2.24 -22.06
C THR A 5 39.82 2.46 -22.32
N SER A 6 39.09 1.37 -22.49
CA SER A 6 37.62 1.42 -22.45
C SER A 6 37.21 1.67 -21.00
N PHE A 7 36.80 2.88 -20.68
CA PHE A 7 36.12 3.14 -19.43
C PHE A 7 34.71 2.49 -19.52
N ARG A 8 34.52 1.39 -18.82
CA ARG A 8 33.16 0.87 -18.58
C ARG A 8 32.57 1.66 -17.42
N GLN A 9 31.55 2.43 -17.69
CA GLN A 9 30.81 3.13 -16.67
C GLN A 9 29.70 2.19 -16.21
N ASN A 10 29.73 1.76 -14.96
CA ASN A 10 28.60 1.07 -14.34
C ASN A 10 27.48 2.09 -14.14
N THR A 11 26.33 1.84 -14.74
CA THR A 11 25.16 2.69 -14.58
C THR A 11 24.23 2.01 -13.58
N TYR A 12 23.98 2.67 -12.45
CA TYR A 12 23.01 2.25 -11.47
C TYR A 12 21.72 3.01 -11.71
N SER A 13 20.59 2.33 -11.64
CA SER A 13 19.27 2.95 -11.67
C SER A 13 18.43 2.46 -10.49
N ARG A 14 17.65 3.36 -9.94
CA ARG A 14 16.67 3.09 -8.89
C ARG A 14 15.36 3.71 -9.30
N PHE A 15 14.27 3.21 -8.78
CA PHE A 15 12.98 3.80 -9.09
C PHE A 15 12.23 4.15 -7.82
N MET A 16 11.38 5.16 -7.95
CA MET A 16 10.56 5.72 -6.91
C MET A 16 9.10 5.68 -7.34
N MET A 17 8.22 5.50 -6.40
CA MET A 17 6.78 5.58 -6.60
C MET A 17 6.10 6.13 -5.35
N GLN A 18 5.01 6.87 -5.54
CA GLN A 18 4.20 7.38 -4.45
C GLN A 18 2.75 6.95 -4.66
N PHE A 19 2.10 6.58 -3.58
CA PHE A 19 0.72 6.13 -3.58
C PHE A 19 -0.16 7.13 -2.83
N ASP A 20 -1.27 7.51 -3.44
CA ASP A 20 -2.31 8.28 -2.76
C ASP A 20 -3.14 7.35 -1.88
N LEU A 21 -3.09 7.56 -0.58
CA LEU A 21 -3.84 6.80 0.42
C LEU A 21 -5.19 7.46 0.78
N SER A 22 -5.60 8.53 0.12
CA SER A 22 -6.81 9.30 0.46
C SER A 22 -8.06 8.42 0.46
N ASN A 23 -8.22 7.54 -0.53
CA ASN A 23 -9.35 6.61 -0.59
C ASN A 23 -9.34 5.60 0.56
N LEU A 24 -8.16 5.09 0.94
CA LEU A 24 -8.03 4.19 2.07
C LEU A 24 -8.39 4.88 3.38
N MET A 25 -7.88 6.10 3.58
CA MET A 25 -8.20 6.92 4.76
C MET A 25 -9.69 7.27 4.83
N GLN A 26 -10.32 7.54 3.69
CA GLN A 26 -11.77 7.75 3.62
C GLN A 26 -12.53 6.48 4.00
N ASN A 27 -12.13 5.31 3.50
CA ASN A 27 -12.73 4.03 3.85
C ASN A 27 -12.61 3.71 5.35
N PHE A 28 -11.53 4.14 6.00
CA PHE A 28 -11.39 4.04 7.46
C PHE A 28 -12.29 5.03 8.19
N ALA A 29 -12.41 6.26 7.69
CA ALA A 29 -13.23 7.29 8.32
C ALA A 29 -14.72 6.95 8.29
N ASP A 30 -15.21 6.42 7.17
CA ASP A 30 -16.61 6.01 7.01
C ASP A 30 -16.85 4.55 7.43
N LYS A 31 -15.82 3.89 7.92
CA LYS A 31 -15.84 2.49 8.38
C LYS A 31 -16.25 1.45 7.33
N THR A 32 -16.08 1.77 6.06
CA THR A 32 -16.18 0.77 4.97
C THR A 32 -15.13 -0.33 5.15
N ILE A 33 -13.93 0.06 5.63
CA ILE A 33 -12.91 -0.87 6.12
C ILE A 33 -12.58 -0.49 7.57
N VAL A 34 -12.68 -1.45 8.49
CA VAL A 34 -12.26 -1.25 9.87
C VAL A 34 -10.75 -1.30 9.95
N SER A 35 -10.11 -0.20 10.32
CA SER A 35 -8.63 -0.12 10.35
C SER A 35 -7.98 -1.21 11.20
N GLY A 36 -8.61 -1.60 12.31
CA GLY A 36 -8.14 -2.69 13.17
C GLY A 36 -8.32 -4.10 12.58
N SER A 37 -9.05 -4.26 11.47
CA SER A 37 -9.21 -5.53 10.77
C SER A 37 -8.13 -5.76 9.71
N VAL A 38 -7.38 -4.73 9.33
CA VAL A 38 -6.31 -4.84 8.34
C VAL A 38 -5.12 -5.54 8.96
N PHE A 39 -4.66 -6.62 8.32
CA PHE A 39 -3.51 -7.39 8.79
C PHE A 39 -2.27 -7.26 7.89
N SER A 40 -2.42 -6.86 6.63
CA SER A 40 -1.25 -6.57 5.80
C SER A 40 -1.52 -5.62 4.65
N TYR A 41 -0.46 -4.92 4.23
CA TYR A 41 -0.37 -4.14 3.01
C TYR A 41 0.75 -4.69 2.15
N LYS A 42 0.46 -5.00 0.90
CA LYS A 42 1.44 -5.56 -0.01
C LYS A 42 1.65 -4.66 -1.22
N LEU A 43 2.90 -4.37 -1.54
CA LEU A 43 3.27 -3.72 -2.79
C LEU A 43 3.23 -4.75 -3.91
N LYS A 44 2.44 -4.48 -4.94
CA LYS A 44 2.29 -5.33 -6.11
C LYS A 44 2.77 -4.59 -7.37
N MET A 45 3.67 -5.21 -8.12
CA MET A 45 4.11 -4.73 -9.42
C MET A 45 4.30 -5.91 -10.37
N THR A 46 3.86 -5.75 -11.60
CA THR A 46 4.02 -6.79 -12.63
C THR A 46 5.31 -6.60 -13.39
N SER A 47 6.08 -7.67 -13.53
CA SER A 47 7.32 -7.71 -14.29
C SER A 47 7.04 -7.50 -15.79
N THR A 48 7.89 -6.71 -16.44
CA THR A 48 7.87 -6.53 -17.91
C THR A 48 8.93 -7.38 -18.60
N VAL A 49 9.66 -8.19 -17.87
CA VAL A 49 10.74 -9.00 -18.42
C VAL A 49 10.15 -10.11 -19.29
N VAL A 50 9.95 -9.77 -20.56
CA VAL A 50 9.67 -10.73 -21.62
C VAL A 50 10.95 -10.85 -22.42
N GLY A 51 11.48 -12.05 -22.57
CA GLY A 51 12.79 -12.31 -23.17
C GLY A 51 13.08 -11.54 -24.46
N GLY A 52 14.30 -11.00 -24.54
CA GLY A 52 14.95 -10.50 -25.74
C GLY A 52 14.31 -9.29 -26.40
N ARG A 53 14.85 -8.08 -26.22
CA ARG A 53 14.54 -6.94 -27.11
C ARG A 53 15.31 -7.11 -28.43
N GLU A 54 14.58 -7.06 -29.54
CA GLU A 54 15.17 -6.86 -30.87
C GLU A 54 15.32 -5.33 -31.07
N LEU A 55 16.53 -4.83 -31.19
CA LEU A 55 16.81 -3.46 -31.61
C LEU A 55 17.27 -3.49 -33.06
N GLU A 56 16.62 -2.71 -33.91
CA GLU A 56 17.10 -2.43 -35.24
C GLU A 56 18.15 -1.31 -35.16
N ARG A 57 19.39 -1.63 -35.41
CA ARG A 57 20.47 -0.66 -35.49
C ARG A 57 21.12 -0.77 -36.85
N GLU A 58 21.11 0.31 -37.63
CA GLU A 58 21.74 0.40 -38.96
C GLU A 58 21.25 -0.67 -39.97
N GLY A 59 19.93 -0.99 -39.95
CA GLY A 59 19.37 -2.01 -40.82
C GLY A 59 19.73 -3.45 -40.47
N ARG A 60 20.30 -3.68 -39.29
CA ARG A 60 20.56 -4.98 -38.72
C ARG A 60 19.74 -5.18 -37.45
N ILE A 61 19.01 -6.29 -37.39
CA ILE A 61 18.37 -6.73 -36.17
C ILE A 61 19.47 -7.26 -35.26
N VAL A 62 19.81 -6.49 -34.24
CA VAL A 62 20.69 -6.94 -33.16
C VAL A 62 19.79 -7.48 -32.05
N LYS A 63 19.78 -8.80 -31.89
CA LYS A 63 19.20 -9.41 -30.70
C LYS A 63 20.13 -9.07 -29.53
N LEU A 64 19.71 -8.12 -28.72
CA LEU A 64 20.25 -7.98 -27.38
C LEU A 64 19.46 -8.98 -26.53
N ASP A 65 20.06 -10.12 -26.26
CA ASP A 65 19.60 -10.95 -25.14
C ASP A 65 19.99 -10.21 -23.87
N PRO A 66 19.06 -9.49 -23.22
CA PRO A 66 19.39 -8.87 -21.96
C PRO A 66 19.69 -9.99 -20.99
N VAL A 67 20.83 -9.89 -20.31
CA VAL A 67 21.12 -10.79 -19.21
C VAL A 67 20.15 -10.42 -18.09
N ILE A 68 19.06 -11.17 -17.97
CA ILE A 68 18.12 -11.03 -16.87
C ILE A 68 18.90 -11.33 -15.60
N ALA A 69 18.84 -10.41 -14.63
CA ALA A 69 19.38 -10.70 -13.32
C ALA A 69 18.66 -11.91 -12.73
N THR A 70 19.41 -12.87 -12.23
CA THR A 70 18.87 -14.07 -11.58
C THR A 70 19.45 -14.18 -10.18
N SER A 71 18.66 -14.71 -9.25
CA SER A 71 19.08 -14.92 -7.86
C SER A 71 19.59 -13.63 -7.18
N TYR A 72 18.73 -12.63 -7.10
CA TYR A 72 18.98 -11.35 -6.46
C TYR A 72 17.86 -10.97 -5.52
N ASP A 73 18.13 -10.01 -4.64
CA ASP A 73 17.12 -9.43 -3.76
C ASP A 73 16.88 -7.97 -4.14
N LEU A 74 15.62 -7.57 -4.21
CA LEU A 74 15.20 -6.18 -4.25
C LEU A 74 14.82 -5.71 -2.85
N LEU A 75 15.25 -4.49 -2.54
CA LEU A 75 14.92 -3.77 -1.33
C LEU A 75 13.91 -2.66 -1.68
N ALA A 76 12.81 -2.61 -0.93
CA ALA A 76 11.89 -1.47 -0.91
C ALA A 76 12.02 -0.74 0.43
N PHE A 77 12.11 0.60 0.39
CA PHE A 77 12.27 1.43 1.59
C PHE A 77 11.52 2.75 1.45
N PRO A 78 11.06 3.37 2.58
CA PRO A 78 10.34 4.63 2.54
C PRO A 78 11.26 5.79 2.14
N ILE A 79 10.74 6.73 1.37
CA ILE A 79 11.48 7.94 0.99
C ILE A 79 11.33 8.99 2.09
N ASN A 80 12.44 9.49 2.60
CA ASN A 80 12.47 10.44 3.71
C ASN A 80 12.29 11.92 3.30
N LYS A 81 12.31 12.22 2.01
CA LYS A 81 12.18 13.57 1.45
C LYS A 81 11.15 13.64 0.34
N ASN A 82 10.49 14.78 0.24
CA ASN A 82 9.68 15.08 -0.93
C ASN A 82 10.55 15.15 -2.18
N TRP A 83 10.03 14.72 -3.31
CA TRP A 83 10.74 14.64 -4.57
C TRP A 83 9.85 15.05 -5.74
N ASP A 84 10.48 15.45 -6.84
CA ASP A 84 9.77 15.87 -8.06
C ASP A 84 9.70 14.70 -9.04
N GLU A 85 8.49 14.33 -9.44
CA GLU A 85 8.27 13.33 -10.47
C GLU A 85 8.69 13.85 -11.84
N GLY A 86 9.30 12.98 -12.65
CA GLY A 86 9.57 13.28 -14.06
C GLY A 86 8.30 13.41 -14.89
N ARG A 87 8.41 13.97 -16.09
CA ARG A 87 7.26 14.17 -17.00
C ARG A 87 6.80 12.91 -17.72
N GLY A 88 7.37 11.74 -17.41
CA GLY A 88 7.02 10.48 -18.06
C GLY A 88 7.48 10.37 -19.52
N TYR A 89 8.42 11.21 -19.94
CA TYR A 89 9.05 11.08 -21.25
C TYR A 89 10.29 10.19 -21.15
N ASP A 90 10.38 9.21 -22.02
CA ASP A 90 11.65 8.56 -22.31
C ASP A 90 12.54 9.60 -22.99
N VAL A 91 13.54 10.08 -22.30
CA VAL A 91 14.50 11.02 -22.86
C VAL A 91 15.36 10.25 -23.84
N LEU A 92 15.12 10.44 -25.14
CA LEU A 92 16.01 9.90 -26.17
C LEU A 92 17.37 10.58 -26.07
N GLU A 93 18.44 9.85 -26.34
CA GLU A 93 19.83 10.39 -26.32
C GLU A 93 19.98 11.67 -27.16
N SER A 94 19.15 11.87 -28.18
CA SER A 94 19.11 13.07 -29.03
C SER A 94 18.52 14.31 -28.35
N GLU A 95 17.82 14.15 -27.23
CA GLU A 95 17.23 15.27 -26.47
C GLU A 95 18.12 15.74 -25.30
N PHE A 96 19.24 15.06 -25.06
CA PHE A 96 20.26 15.56 -24.15
C PHE A 96 20.91 16.79 -24.76
N VAL A 97 20.46 17.95 -24.36
CA VAL A 97 21.19 19.19 -24.63
C VAL A 97 22.43 19.16 -23.73
N PHE A 98 23.54 18.69 -24.28
CA PHE A 98 24.83 18.82 -23.63
C PHE A 98 25.16 20.31 -23.55
N THR A 99 25.29 20.83 -22.32
CA THR A 99 25.92 22.12 -22.14
C THR A 99 27.38 22.01 -22.54
N GLU A 100 28.03 23.13 -22.85
CA GLU A 100 29.46 23.25 -23.25
C GLU A 100 30.43 22.49 -22.32
N TYR A 101 29.97 21.99 -21.19
CA TYR A 101 30.69 21.22 -20.17
C TYR A 101 30.24 19.76 -20.02
N GLY A 102 29.41 19.24 -20.92
CA GLY A 102 29.06 17.82 -20.96
C GLY A 102 28.12 17.34 -19.85
N VAL A 103 27.50 18.23 -19.09
CA VAL A 103 26.57 17.88 -18.00
C VAL A 103 25.14 18.05 -18.52
N PRO A 104 24.32 17.00 -18.57
CA PRO A 104 22.91 17.14 -18.93
C PRO A 104 22.21 18.02 -17.88
N ARG A 105 21.75 19.18 -18.29
CA ARG A 105 20.97 20.08 -17.44
C ARG A 105 19.49 19.76 -17.57
N ILE A 106 19.07 18.64 -17.04
CA ILE A 106 17.63 18.39 -16.80
C ILE A 106 17.32 19.05 -15.45
N THR A 107 16.81 20.26 -15.49
CA THR A 107 16.37 20.96 -14.28
C THR A 107 14.91 20.61 -14.00
N GLY A 108 14.60 20.29 -12.76
CA GLY A 108 13.22 20.19 -12.30
C GLY A 108 12.68 18.78 -12.07
N TYR A 109 13.58 17.76 -11.97
CA TYR A 109 13.18 16.39 -11.65
C TYR A 109 14.19 15.75 -10.70
N SER A 110 13.68 14.75 -9.96
CA SER A 110 14.57 13.88 -9.18
C SER A 110 15.62 13.23 -10.07
N ASN A 111 16.83 13.18 -9.57
CA ASN A 111 17.96 12.51 -10.22
C ASN A 111 18.84 11.86 -9.15
N TRP A 112 19.96 11.27 -9.56
CA TRP A 112 20.86 10.57 -8.65
C TRP A 112 21.32 11.41 -7.45
N ASN A 113 21.50 12.71 -7.60
CA ASN A 113 22.02 13.60 -6.56
C ASN A 113 20.94 14.46 -5.88
N SER A 114 19.82 14.68 -6.55
CA SER A 114 18.81 15.67 -6.11
C SER A 114 17.42 15.06 -6.02
N ALA A 115 16.73 15.34 -4.94
CA ALA A 115 15.31 14.99 -4.75
C ALA A 115 14.39 15.94 -5.51
N THR A 116 14.71 17.23 -5.46
CA THR A 116 14.02 18.30 -6.21
C THR A 116 15.04 19.22 -6.87
N THR A 117 14.57 20.23 -7.58
CA THR A 117 15.45 21.28 -8.13
C THR A 117 16.28 21.99 -7.06
N LEU A 118 15.79 22.05 -5.83
CA LEU A 118 16.35 22.83 -4.73
C LEU A 118 16.97 22.00 -3.62
N THR A 119 16.67 20.70 -3.55
CA THR A 119 17.06 19.82 -2.45
C THR A 119 17.83 18.62 -2.96
N SER A 120 18.97 18.34 -2.33
CA SER A 120 19.74 17.11 -2.60
C SER A 120 19.26 15.96 -1.71
N TRP A 121 19.50 14.73 -2.17
CA TRP A 121 19.40 13.55 -1.31
C TRP A 121 20.45 13.63 -0.20
N ASP A 122 20.19 12.96 0.93
CA ASP A 122 21.18 12.85 2.02
C ASP A 122 22.37 12.01 1.56
N GLU A 123 22.09 10.94 0.84
CA GLU A 123 23.07 10.17 0.08
C GLU A 123 22.66 10.07 -1.39
N ALA A 124 23.64 10.16 -2.29
CA ALA A 124 23.40 10.06 -3.73
C ALA A 124 22.77 8.71 -4.08
N GLY A 125 21.71 8.76 -4.92
CA GLY A 125 20.94 7.58 -5.32
C GLY A 125 19.88 7.14 -4.34
N ILE A 126 19.50 7.97 -3.37
CA ILE A 126 18.48 7.64 -2.33
C ILE A 126 18.86 6.35 -1.60
N PHE A 127 20.12 6.22 -1.22
CA PHE A 127 20.53 5.00 -0.55
C PHE A 127 20.18 5.09 0.94
N GLU A 128 19.41 4.10 1.42
CA GLU A 128 19.31 3.83 2.85
C GLU A 128 20.06 2.54 3.17
N ASP A 129 20.94 2.60 4.16
CA ASP A 129 21.60 1.41 4.68
C ASP A 129 20.55 0.55 5.39
N PRO A 130 20.25 -0.67 4.90
CA PRO A 130 19.27 -1.56 5.55
C PRO A 130 19.66 -1.93 6.98
N SER A 131 20.91 -1.69 7.38
CA SER A 131 21.36 -1.87 8.76
C SER A 131 21.03 -0.69 9.68
N ALA A 132 20.73 0.49 9.13
CA ALA A 132 20.62 1.73 9.91
C ALA A 132 19.20 2.00 10.45
N SER A 133 18.13 1.53 9.79
CA SER A 133 16.75 1.65 10.31
C SER A 133 15.85 0.61 9.65
N THR A 134 15.63 -0.45 10.33
CA THR A 134 15.11 -1.70 9.76
C THR A 134 13.60 -1.86 9.85
N ILE A 135 12.88 -0.94 10.49
CA ILE A 135 11.49 -1.19 10.89
C ILE A 135 10.53 -1.16 9.71
N ASN A 136 10.87 -0.46 8.62
CA ASN A 136 9.95 -0.22 7.51
C ASN A 136 10.48 -0.66 6.15
N ASN A 137 11.60 -1.38 6.09
CA ASN A 137 12.14 -1.89 4.83
C ASN A 137 11.52 -3.25 4.50
N ALA A 138 11.30 -3.52 3.22
CA ALA A 138 10.83 -4.80 2.73
C ALA A 138 11.80 -5.36 1.70
N THR A 139 11.97 -6.67 1.68
CA THR A 139 12.88 -7.35 0.75
C THR A 139 12.19 -8.54 0.12
N GLN A 140 12.42 -8.74 -1.18
CA GLN A 140 11.95 -9.92 -1.91
C GLN A 140 13.09 -10.53 -2.72
N HIS A 141 13.21 -11.85 -2.62
CA HIS A 141 14.14 -12.62 -3.43
C HIS A 141 13.53 -12.96 -4.80
N PHE A 142 14.32 -12.76 -5.86
CA PHE A 142 13.97 -13.08 -7.25
C PHE A 142 14.90 -14.21 -7.72
N ALA A 143 14.36 -15.40 -7.85
CA ALA A 143 15.15 -16.59 -8.23
C ALA A 143 15.38 -16.66 -9.75
N LEU A 144 14.38 -16.28 -10.53
CA LEU A 144 14.38 -16.34 -12.00
C LEU A 144 14.56 -14.96 -12.65
N GLY A 145 14.27 -13.89 -11.93
CA GLY A 145 14.42 -12.51 -12.38
C GLY A 145 13.24 -11.95 -13.20
N ASN A 146 12.18 -12.72 -13.35
CA ASN A 146 10.95 -12.34 -14.06
C ASN A 146 9.70 -12.44 -13.18
N GLU A 147 9.90 -12.61 -11.89
CA GLU A 147 8.81 -12.67 -10.93
C GLU A 147 8.17 -11.28 -10.76
N ASP A 148 6.90 -11.28 -10.38
CA ASP A 148 6.19 -10.07 -9.94
C ASP A 148 6.63 -9.67 -8.53
N VAL A 149 6.53 -8.39 -8.22
CA VAL A 149 6.73 -7.89 -6.85
C VAL A 149 5.49 -8.24 -6.02
N ASP A 150 5.73 -8.84 -4.86
CA ASP A 150 4.75 -9.15 -3.80
C ASP A 150 5.42 -8.92 -2.44
N MET A 151 5.68 -7.66 -2.10
CA MET A 151 6.39 -7.28 -0.88
C MET A 151 5.44 -6.87 0.21
N ASP A 152 5.61 -7.40 1.41
CA ASP A 152 4.92 -6.92 2.60
C ASP A 152 5.53 -5.59 3.04
N ILE A 153 4.75 -4.50 2.89
CA ILE A 153 5.11 -3.14 3.28
C ILE A 153 4.25 -2.62 4.43
N THR A 154 3.69 -3.53 5.24
CA THR A 154 2.74 -3.21 6.32
C THR A 154 3.30 -2.19 7.29
N GLY A 155 4.54 -2.35 7.74
CA GLY A 155 5.19 -1.40 8.64
C GLY A 155 5.32 0.00 8.03
N MET A 156 5.64 0.06 6.72
CA MET A 156 5.78 1.30 5.97
C MET A 156 4.43 2.04 5.86
N VAL A 157 3.37 1.34 5.41
CA VAL A 157 2.03 1.94 5.24
C VAL A 157 1.45 2.37 6.58
N ASN A 158 1.60 1.58 7.64
CA ASN A 158 1.15 1.96 8.97
C ASN A 158 1.83 3.25 9.46
N SER A 159 3.14 3.42 9.23
CA SER A 159 3.85 4.65 9.60
C SER A 159 3.39 5.88 8.83
N TRP A 160 2.88 5.71 7.62
CA TRP A 160 2.24 6.80 6.87
C TRP A 160 0.83 7.13 7.39
N ILE A 161 0.04 6.10 7.76
CA ILE A 161 -1.31 6.27 8.29
C ILE A 161 -1.29 6.95 9.66
N ASP A 162 -0.38 6.55 10.55
CA ASP A 162 -0.23 7.16 11.87
C ASP A 162 0.57 8.47 11.87
N SER A 163 1.05 8.90 10.69
CA SER A 163 1.83 10.12 10.48
C SER A 163 3.17 10.15 11.22
N SER A 164 3.69 9.02 11.66
CA SER A 164 5.04 8.94 12.26
C SER A 164 6.12 9.16 11.20
N VAL A 165 5.82 8.84 9.95
CA VAL A 165 6.63 9.12 8.77
C VAL A 165 5.78 9.78 7.69
N ALA A 166 6.30 10.79 7.00
CA ALA A 166 5.60 11.40 5.87
C ALA A 166 5.52 10.41 4.70
N ASN A 167 4.35 10.34 4.04
CA ASN A 167 4.20 9.55 2.83
C ASN A 167 4.86 10.26 1.64
N ASN A 168 6.15 10.08 1.48
CA ASN A 168 6.89 10.50 0.30
C ASN A 168 7.07 9.36 -0.70
N GLY A 169 6.44 8.19 -0.45
CA GLY A 169 6.48 7.02 -1.31
C GLY A 169 7.58 6.02 -0.98
N VAL A 170 7.80 5.12 -1.92
CA VAL A 170 8.71 3.97 -1.83
C VAL A 170 9.81 4.12 -2.86
N ALA A 171 11.06 3.94 -2.45
CA ALA A 171 12.17 3.71 -3.35
C ALA A 171 12.51 2.22 -3.40
N MET A 172 12.97 1.77 -4.57
CA MET A 172 13.41 0.39 -4.76
C MET A 172 14.80 0.35 -5.38
N SER A 173 15.62 -0.55 -4.87
CA SER A 173 16.99 -0.81 -5.35
C SER A 173 17.32 -2.29 -5.25
N PHE A 174 18.37 -2.72 -5.95
CA PHE A 174 19.02 -3.96 -5.57
C PHE A 174 19.64 -3.80 -4.17
N LEU A 175 19.78 -4.90 -3.44
CA LEU A 175 20.58 -4.87 -2.22
C LEU A 175 22.03 -4.47 -2.55
N ARG A 176 22.64 -3.64 -1.69
CA ARG A 176 23.97 -3.09 -1.90
C ARG A 176 25.06 -4.10 -2.30
N PRO A 177 25.11 -5.32 -1.76
CA PRO A 177 26.08 -6.30 -2.23
C PRO A 177 26.02 -6.59 -3.73
N TYR A 178 24.82 -6.59 -4.32
CA TYR A 178 24.63 -6.80 -5.76
C TYR A 178 25.01 -5.57 -6.58
N GLU A 179 24.80 -4.36 -6.06
CA GLU A 179 25.18 -3.12 -6.73
C GLU A 179 26.72 -2.96 -6.78
N LEU A 180 27.44 -3.48 -5.79
CA LEU A 180 28.90 -3.34 -5.67
C LEU A 180 29.69 -4.43 -6.42
N ILE A 181 29.02 -5.46 -6.94
CA ILE A 181 29.70 -6.52 -7.69
C ILE A 181 30.18 -5.93 -9.03
N SER A 182 31.48 -5.77 -9.17
CA SER A 182 32.12 -5.40 -10.44
C SER A 182 32.14 -6.62 -11.37
N SER A 183 31.01 -7.16 -11.76
CA SER A 183 30.94 -8.19 -12.78
C SER A 183 30.79 -7.55 -14.15
N ASP A 184 31.36 -8.19 -15.18
CA ASP A 184 31.22 -7.77 -16.57
C ASP A 184 29.80 -7.94 -17.12
N THR A 185 28.86 -8.42 -16.31
CA THR A 185 27.47 -8.69 -16.68
C THR A 185 26.59 -7.52 -16.31
N GLN A 186 25.94 -6.93 -17.31
CA GLN A 186 24.87 -5.97 -17.11
C GLN A 186 23.61 -6.74 -16.72
N SER A 187 23.16 -6.62 -15.47
CA SER A 187 21.93 -7.20 -15.00
C SER A 187 20.86 -6.12 -14.86
N PHE A 188 19.65 -6.40 -15.29
CA PHE A 188 18.52 -5.49 -15.12
C PHE A 188 17.26 -6.26 -14.75
N THR A 189 16.34 -5.55 -14.12
CA THR A 189 14.94 -5.95 -13.95
C THR A 189 14.06 -4.77 -14.33
N SER A 190 12.84 -5.02 -14.75
CA SER A 190 11.90 -3.97 -15.12
C SER A 190 10.47 -4.35 -14.79
N PHE A 191 9.67 -3.34 -14.43
CA PHE A 191 8.28 -3.49 -14.03
C PHE A 191 7.43 -2.44 -14.75
N PHE A 192 6.13 -2.71 -14.88
CA PHE A 192 5.20 -1.69 -15.33
C PHE A 192 5.15 -0.54 -14.34
N THR A 193 5.02 0.68 -14.85
CA THR A 193 4.89 1.91 -14.05
C THR A 193 3.45 2.42 -14.08
N GLN A 194 3.15 3.47 -13.31
CA GLN A 194 1.84 4.15 -13.36
C GLN A 194 1.47 4.71 -14.74
N HIS A 195 2.46 4.98 -15.60
CA HIS A 195 2.27 5.54 -16.94
C HIS A 195 2.00 4.47 -18.01
N THR A 196 1.92 3.20 -17.62
CA THR A 196 1.54 2.14 -18.57
C THR A 196 0.14 2.36 -19.13
N ASN A 197 -0.05 2.07 -20.42
CA ASN A 197 -1.37 2.06 -21.04
C ASN A 197 -2.16 0.76 -20.76
N THR A 198 -1.68 -0.08 -19.86
CA THR A 198 -2.31 -1.33 -19.47
C THR A 198 -2.95 -1.22 -18.07
N ALA A 199 -3.68 -2.24 -17.65
CA ALA A 199 -4.22 -2.35 -16.29
C ALA A 199 -3.15 -2.76 -15.25
N LEU A 200 -1.89 -2.99 -15.66
CA LEU A 200 -0.82 -3.56 -14.83
C LEU A 200 -0.03 -2.48 -14.06
N LYS A 201 -0.71 -1.44 -13.62
CA LYS A 201 -0.09 -0.38 -12.79
C LYS A 201 0.31 -0.94 -11.44
N PRO A 202 1.40 -0.43 -10.82
CA PRO A 202 1.70 -0.73 -9.42
C PRO A 202 0.55 -0.34 -8.50
N TYR A 203 0.31 -1.14 -7.48
CA TYR A 203 -0.72 -0.86 -6.47
C TYR A 203 -0.35 -1.41 -5.10
N ILE A 204 -1.02 -0.89 -4.07
CA ILE A 204 -0.97 -1.45 -2.73
C ILE A 204 -2.23 -2.31 -2.54
N GLU A 205 -2.02 -3.59 -2.30
CA GLU A 205 -3.08 -4.53 -1.92
C GLU A 205 -3.31 -4.43 -0.41
N VAL A 206 -4.56 -4.24 -0.02
CA VAL A 206 -4.97 -4.15 1.39
C VAL A 206 -5.65 -5.47 1.76
N ASN A 207 -5.07 -6.21 2.69
CA ASN A 207 -5.63 -7.46 3.18
C ASN A 207 -6.26 -7.22 4.55
N PHE A 208 -7.55 -7.46 4.66
CA PHE A 208 -8.31 -7.26 5.88
C PHE A 208 -9.33 -8.39 6.10
N ASP A 209 -9.71 -8.60 7.37
CA ASP A 209 -10.75 -9.54 7.77
C ASP A 209 -11.77 -8.82 8.64
N GLN A 210 -13.01 -8.79 8.21
CA GLN A 210 -14.13 -8.17 8.89
C GLN A 210 -15.19 -9.24 9.19
N LEU A 211 -14.83 -10.22 10.01
CA LEU A 211 -15.78 -11.23 10.45
C LEU A 211 -16.74 -10.63 11.49
N ILE A 212 -18.02 -10.63 11.17
CA ILE A 212 -19.11 -10.23 12.06
C ILE A 212 -19.78 -11.49 12.59
N GLU A 213 -19.65 -11.74 13.89
CA GLU A 213 -20.39 -12.80 14.60
C GLU A 213 -21.53 -12.18 15.37
N ASP A 214 -22.78 -12.43 14.94
CA ASP A 214 -24.01 -11.99 15.62
C ASP A 214 -24.55 -13.14 16.49
N ASP A 215 -24.49 -12.94 17.81
CA ASP A 215 -24.93 -13.92 18.81
C ASP A 215 -26.45 -13.90 19.05
N ARG A 216 -27.23 -13.15 18.29
CA ARG A 216 -28.68 -12.93 18.51
C ARG A 216 -29.48 -14.24 18.64
N LEU A 217 -29.05 -15.30 17.96
CA LEU A 217 -29.73 -16.57 17.99
C LEU A 217 -29.39 -17.42 19.23
N TYR A 218 -28.21 -17.20 19.84
CA TYR A 218 -27.66 -18.04 20.90
C TYR A 218 -26.90 -17.24 21.94
N VAL A 219 -27.60 -16.41 22.71
CA VAL A 219 -27.01 -15.70 23.84
C VAL A 219 -26.72 -16.67 24.97
N SER A 220 -25.50 -16.71 25.43
CA SER A 220 -25.06 -17.59 26.52
C SER A 220 -24.98 -16.86 27.85
N ASN A 221 -25.40 -17.53 28.93
CA ASN A 221 -25.30 -16.97 30.27
C ASN A 221 -23.82 -16.87 30.73
N ASN A 222 -23.45 -15.78 31.40
CA ASN A 222 -22.10 -15.47 31.87
C ASN A 222 -21.01 -15.38 30.77
N ARG A 223 -21.43 -15.16 29.53
CA ARG A 223 -20.54 -14.88 28.40
C ARG A 223 -20.99 -13.59 27.73
N THR A 224 -20.03 -12.77 27.32
CA THR A 224 -20.32 -11.59 26.49
C THR A 224 -20.83 -12.05 25.14
N SER A 225 -21.96 -11.52 24.73
CA SER A 225 -22.57 -11.73 23.42
C SER A 225 -22.65 -10.41 22.68
N LYS A 226 -22.55 -10.46 21.36
CA LYS A 226 -22.59 -9.31 20.47
C LYS A 226 -23.88 -9.34 19.65
N LEU A 227 -24.61 -8.23 19.66
CA LEU A 227 -25.81 -8.05 18.86
C LEU A 227 -25.59 -6.91 17.89
N TYR A 228 -26.01 -7.08 16.64
CA TYR A 228 -25.75 -6.11 15.58
C TYR A 228 -27.03 -5.52 15.02
N LEU A 229 -26.95 -4.23 14.65
CA LEU A 229 -27.94 -3.55 13.83
C LEU A 229 -27.30 -3.20 12.49
N TYR A 230 -27.97 -3.58 11.40
CA TYR A 230 -27.56 -3.28 10.04
C TYR A 230 -28.48 -2.23 9.45
N THR A 231 -27.92 -1.18 8.87
CA THR A 231 -28.66 -0.05 8.33
C THR A 231 -28.34 0.16 6.86
N PHE A 232 -29.38 0.29 6.03
CA PHE A 232 -29.27 0.40 4.58
C PHE A 232 -30.16 1.51 4.05
N SER A 233 -29.72 2.12 2.92
CA SER A 233 -30.57 2.89 2.00
C SER A 233 -30.54 2.18 0.65
N GLY A 234 -31.65 1.57 0.25
CA GLY A 234 -31.68 0.62 -0.86
C GLY A 234 -30.73 -0.56 -0.61
N ASP A 235 -29.78 -0.78 -1.52
CA ASP A 235 -28.79 -1.86 -1.43
C ASP A 235 -27.45 -1.40 -0.81
N SER A 236 -27.34 -0.13 -0.40
CA SER A 236 -26.10 0.43 0.13
C SER A 236 -26.13 0.59 1.65
N PRO A 237 -25.11 0.13 2.39
CA PRO A 237 -25.00 0.39 3.83
C PRO A 237 -24.85 1.90 4.09
N VAL A 238 -25.58 2.44 5.07
CA VAL A 238 -25.56 3.87 5.43
C VAL A 238 -25.41 4.05 6.92
N ASN A 239 -24.74 5.14 7.32
CA ASN A 239 -24.63 5.49 8.72
C ASN A 239 -25.86 6.31 9.16
N TYR A 240 -26.38 6.05 10.34
CA TYR A 240 -27.32 6.94 11.00
C TYR A 240 -26.58 8.09 11.70
N ALA A 241 -27.26 9.23 11.85
CA ALA A 241 -26.67 10.39 12.52
C ALA A 241 -26.36 10.08 14.00
N SER A 242 -27.21 9.31 14.66
CA SER A 242 -26.94 8.78 16.00
C SER A 242 -27.81 7.55 16.31
N ILE A 243 -27.34 6.71 17.21
CA ILE A 243 -28.11 5.70 17.92
C ILE A 243 -27.76 5.88 19.38
N GLY A 244 -28.77 6.09 20.25
CA GLY A 244 -28.53 6.45 21.64
C GLY A 244 -28.07 5.24 22.48
N SER A 245 -28.91 4.24 22.64
CA SER A 245 -28.63 3.07 23.46
C SER A 245 -29.48 1.87 23.06
N VAL A 246 -29.14 0.72 23.66
CA VAL A 246 -29.94 -0.51 23.49
C VAL A 246 -30.46 -0.98 24.83
N ASP A 247 -31.74 -1.30 24.86
CA ASP A 247 -32.39 -2.00 25.98
C ASP A 247 -32.65 -3.45 25.60
N ILE A 248 -32.52 -4.35 26.54
CA ILE A 248 -32.92 -5.75 26.39
C ILE A 248 -34.19 -5.99 27.20
N THR A 249 -35.25 -6.45 26.53
CA THR A 249 -36.52 -6.77 27.17
C THR A 249 -36.80 -8.26 27.10
N ASP A 250 -37.50 -8.78 28.10
CA ASP A 250 -38.06 -10.13 28.08
C ASP A 250 -39.35 -10.23 27.24
N ASN A 251 -39.91 -11.41 27.15
CA ASN A 251 -41.17 -11.64 26.40
C ASN A 251 -42.37 -10.87 26.97
N SER A 252 -42.35 -10.45 28.23
CA SER A 252 -43.42 -9.66 28.84
C SER A 252 -43.24 -8.16 28.60
N GLY A 253 -42.13 -7.74 27.97
CA GLY A 253 -41.78 -6.35 27.76
C GLY A 253 -41.06 -5.72 28.94
N THR A 254 -40.69 -6.51 29.96
CA THR A 254 -39.90 -6.01 31.09
C THR A 254 -38.46 -5.79 30.68
N VAL A 255 -37.94 -4.59 30.94
CA VAL A 255 -36.54 -4.27 30.67
C VAL A 255 -35.63 -5.04 31.63
N VAL A 256 -34.77 -5.88 31.09
CA VAL A 256 -33.79 -6.68 31.84
C VAL A 256 -32.42 -5.97 31.90
N TYR A 257 -32.05 -5.33 30.81
CA TYR A 257 -30.85 -4.47 30.72
C TYR A 257 -31.24 -3.20 29.98
N SER A 258 -30.76 -2.06 30.45
CA SER A 258 -31.07 -0.76 29.87
C SER A 258 -29.82 0.07 29.63
N GLY A 259 -29.89 0.95 28.63
CA GLY A 259 -28.83 1.93 28.38
C GLY A 259 -27.50 1.34 27.93
N LEU A 260 -27.51 0.18 27.27
CA LEU A 260 -26.28 -0.43 26.77
C LEU A 260 -25.68 0.46 25.67
N PRO A 261 -24.36 0.73 25.72
CA PRO A 261 -23.68 1.60 24.77
C PRO A 261 -23.59 0.95 23.40
N VAL A 262 -23.82 1.75 22.36
CA VAL A 262 -23.73 1.33 20.96
C VAL A 262 -22.41 1.75 20.38
N ASN A 263 -21.72 0.83 19.73
CA ASN A 263 -20.48 1.07 19.01
C ASN A 263 -20.70 0.89 17.51
N GLN A 264 -20.32 1.86 16.70
CA GLN A 264 -20.26 1.66 15.27
C GLN A 264 -19.01 0.86 14.92
N ILE A 265 -19.20 -0.28 14.25
CA ILE A 265 -18.13 -1.20 13.89
C ILE A 265 -17.62 -0.88 12.47
N GLU A 266 -18.56 -0.72 11.53
CA GLU A 266 -18.29 -0.36 10.15
C GLU A 266 -19.46 0.44 9.57
N ARG A 267 -19.37 0.86 8.31
CA ARG A 267 -20.44 1.62 7.66
C ARG A 267 -21.75 0.85 7.67
N GLY A 268 -22.77 1.44 8.26
CA GLY A 268 -24.09 0.82 8.39
C GLY A 268 -24.14 -0.36 9.37
N VAL A 269 -23.14 -0.59 10.21
CA VAL A 269 -23.09 -1.69 11.16
C VAL A 269 -22.80 -1.18 12.56
N TYR A 270 -23.71 -1.43 13.47
CA TYR A 270 -23.64 -1.05 14.87
C TYR A 270 -23.69 -2.31 15.76
N CYS A 271 -22.94 -2.29 16.84
CA CYS A 271 -22.83 -3.40 17.76
C CYS A 271 -23.09 -2.95 19.20
N VAL A 272 -23.80 -3.79 19.95
CA VAL A 272 -23.89 -3.72 21.39
C VAL A 272 -23.33 -5.00 21.99
N GLU A 273 -22.53 -4.87 23.06
CA GLU A 273 -22.03 -6.00 23.82
C GLU A 273 -22.85 -6.17 25.10
N ILE A 274 -23.30 -7.39 25.35
CA ILE A 274 -24.09 -7.73 26.53
C ILE A 274 -23.50 -8.93 27.27
N LEU A 275 -23.29 -8.78 28.59
CA LEU A 275 -23.00 -9.89 29.47
C LEU A 275 -24.30 -10.30 30.18
N MET A 276 -25.00 -11.29 29.66
CA MET A 276 -26.20 -11.80 30.30
C MET A 276 -25.86 -12.64 31.53
N THR A 277 -26.48 -12.29 32.64
CA THR A 277 -26.39 -13.05 33.90
C THR A 277 -27.80 -13.44 34.38
N GLY A 278 -28.00 -14.69 34.74
CA GLY A 278 -29.30 -15.15 35.23
C GLY A 278 -30.35 -15.42 34.13
N ALA A 279 -29.95 -15.52 32.86
CA ALA A 279 -30.84 -15.88 31.78
C ALA A 279 -31.36 -17.32 31.94
N THR A 280 -32.66 -17.52 31.74
CA THR A 280 -33.30 -18.83 31.79
C THR A 280 -33.23 -19.52 30.45
N ARG A 281 -32.88 -20.79 30.40
CA ARG A 281 -32.81 -21.57 29.16
C ARG A 281 -34.14 -21.57 28.43
N GLY A 282 -34.10 -21.20 27.14
CA GLY A 282 -35.29 -21.16 26.26
C GLY A 282 -36.12 -19.88 26.39
N GLN A 283 -35.74 -18.95 27.26
CA GLN A 283 -36.39 -17.64 27.32
C GLN A 283 -35.96 -16.81 26.10
N LYS A 284 -36.91 -16.06 25.53
CA LYS A 284 -36.68 -15.14 24.43
C LYS A 284 -36.48 -13.72 24.96
N TYR A 285 -35.59 -13.00 24.38
CA TYR A 285 -35.33 -11.60 24.66
C TYR A 285 -35.46 -10.79 23.35
N LYS A 286 -35.68 -9.49 23.48
CA LYS A 286 -35.71 -8.54 22.37
C LYS A 286 -34.73 -7.44 22.66
N ASP A 287 -33.92 -7.06 21.65
CA ASP A 287 -33.13 -5.85 21.64
C ASP A 287 -33.97 -4.68 21.12
N VAL A 288 -33.97 -3.58 21.82
CA VAL A 288 -34.69 -2.35 21.49
C VAL A 288 -33.64 -1.24 21.33
N TRP A 289 -33.50 -0.75 20.12
CA TRP A 289 -32.54 0.31 19.77
C TRP A 289 -33.24 1.66 19.91
N ASN A 290 -32.75 2.49 20.84
CA ASN A 290 -33.39 3.75 21.23
C ASN A 290 -32.69 4.94 20.56
N ASP A 291 -33.43 6.04 20.38
CA ASP A 291 -32.96 7.32 19.88
C ASP A 291 -32.21 7.22 18.55
N VAL A 292 -32.76 6.42 17.65
CA VAL A 292 -32.22 6.23 16.30
C VAL A 292 -32.59 7.45 15.45
N VAL A 293 -31.56 8.19 15.00
CA VAL A 293 -31.70 9.41 14.18
C VAL A 293 -31.11 9.15 12.80
N PHE A 294 -31.94 9.28 11.77
CA PHE A 294 -31.54 9.16 10.38
C PHE A 294 -30.71 10.36 9.94
N THR A 295 -29.74 10.15 9.04
CA THR A 295 -29.03 11.24 8.39
C THR A 295 -29.95 11.90 7.37
N ALA A 296 -30.19 13.21 7.48
CA ALA A 296 -31.07 13.91 6.56
C ALA A 296 -30.48 13.89 5.13
N GLY A 297 -31.25 13.35 4.16
CA GLY A 297 -30.89 13.33 2.73
C GLY A 297 -30.59 11.97 2.14
N GLU A 298 -30.73 10.89 2.90
CA GLU A 298 -30.61 9.50 2.42
C GLU A 298 -31.97 8.78 2.48
N ASP A 299 -33.00 9.37 1.82
CA ASP A 299 -34.31 8.71 1.58
C ASP A 299 -34.27 7.86 0.31
#